data_25b4a3932bd3e352f93ae5bd9ea81108
#
_entry.id   25b4a3932bd3e352f93ae5bd9ea81108
#
_cell.length_a   1.000
_cell.length_b   1.000
_cell.length_c   1.000
_cell.angle_alpha   90.00
_cell.angle_beta   90.00
_cell.angle_gamma   90.00
#
_symmetry.space_group_name_H-M   'P 1'
#
loop_
_entity.id
_entity.type
_entity.pdbx_description
1 polymer ?
#
loop_
_entity_poly.entity_id
_entity_poly.type
_entity_poly.pdbx_seq_one_letter_code
_entity_poly.pdbx_strand_id
1 'polypeptide(L)'
;KVGIDAGLFSQEEIDLERESPDMTLDKFDYEYNGTFVGSSNDSYYPYSLTNKCRVLDRCELSQPKKTQYSYIITHDVAVSTKAGSDNSCTHVIKLIPKSNGTFDKHVVFTRTMNGASLKEQRELLRELLHIQFPNAEKLVIDVRSAGQGLLSLLEEPWSYRNEKGEVEEYPPLIQDDDEETMRTLPNADPIIRGIQATADFNSTYYPYMKSCFEDQSLKLLV
;
A
#
# COMPACT_ATOMS: atom_id res chain seq x y z
N LYS A 1 31.64 11.37 12.81
CA LYS A 1 32.21 12.54 13.50
C LYS A 1 31.40 12.93 14.73
N VAL A 2 30.10 13.18 14.62
CA VAL A 2 29.24 13.62 15.74
C VAL A 2 29.25 12.64 16.93
N GLY A 3 29.23 11.34 16.68
CA GLY A 3 29.25 10.32 17.73
C GLY A 3 30.61 10.23 18.45
N ILE A 4 31.71 10.44 17.74
CA ILE A 4 33.07 10.49 18.31
C ILE A 4 33.23 11.77 19.14
N ASP A 5 32.81 12.91 18.60
CA ASP A 5 32.89 14.21 19.28
C ASP A 5 32.00 14.25 20.54
N ALA A 6 30.90 13.43 20.56
CA ALA A 6 30.05 13.25 21.73
C ALA A 6 30.55 12.17 22.72
N GLY A 7 31.66 11.49 22.43
CA GLY A 7 32.22 10.43 23.28
C GLY A 7 31.40 9.16 23.34
N LEU A 8 30.53 8.92 22.36
CA LEU A 8 29.69 7.70 22.24
C LEU A 8 30.48 6.52 21.65
N PHE A 9 31.46 6.81 20.80
CA PHE A 9 32.31 5.81 20.14
C PHE A 9 33.76 6.33 20.10
N SER A 10 34.73 5.45 20.21
CA SER A 10 36.12 5.75 19.89
C SER A 10 36.39 5.58 18.40
N GLN A 11 37.43 6.23 17.87
CA GLN A 11 37.86 6.03 16.48
C GLN A 11 38.26 4.59 16.22
N GLU A 12 38.95 3.95 17.21
CA GLU A 12 39.38 2.54 17.12
C GLU A 12 38.21 1.57 16.97
N GLU A 13 37.12 1.78 17.73
CA GLU A 13 35.91 0.95 17.61
C GLU A 13 35.27 1.09 16.24
N ILE A 14 35.19 2.29 15.69
CA ILE A 14 34.65 2.54 14.36
C ILE A 14 35.51 1.91 13.26
N ASP A 15 36.82 1.99 13.37
CA ASP A 15 37.73 1.40 12.40
C ASP A 15 37.67 -0.15 12.44
N LEU A 16 37.56 -0.75 13.62
CA LEU A 16 37.35 -2.19 13.82
C LEU A 16 36.03 -2.67 13.18
N GLU A 17 34.94 -1.95 13.40
CA GLU A 17 33.62 -2.28 12.79
C GLU A 17 33.66 -2.15 11.27
N ARG A 18 34.40 -1.17 10.74
CA ARG A 18 34.56 -0.96 9.30
C ARG A 18 35.30 -2.10 8.62
N GLU A 19 36.25 -2.75 9.34
CA GLU A 19 37.04 -3.88 8.86
C GLU A 19 36.34 -5.24 9.11
N SER A 20 35.20 -5.25 9.76
CA SER A 20 34.41 -6.46 10.02
C SER A 20 34.00 -7.16 8.71
N PRO A 21 34.16 -8.50 8.60
CA PRO A 21 33.79 -9.25 7.39
C PRO A 21 32.33 -9.10 6.95
N ASP A 22 31.45 -8.78 7.90
CA ASP A 22 30.01 -8.61 7.66
C ASP A 22 29.62 -7.15 7.39
N MET A 23 30.59 -6.23 7.39
CA MET A 23 30.37 -4.80 7.19
C MET A 23 30.68 -4.41 5.74
N THR A 24 29.64 -4.07 4.97
CA THR A 24 29.79 -3.44 3.65
C THR A 24 29.96 -1.92 3.79
N LEU A 25 30.54 -1.27 2.79
CA LEU A 25 30.67 0.20 2.78
C LEU A 25 29.32 0.89 2.93
N ASP A 26 28.31 0.40 2.22
CA ASP A 26 26.94 0.95 2.25
C ASP A 26 26.29 0.79 3.64
N LYS A 27 26.50 -0.37 4.28
CA LYS A 27 26.02 -0.64 5.64
C LYS A 27 26.73 0.27 6.65
N PHE A 28 28.03 0.46 6.50
CA PHE A 28 28.82 1.36 7.34
C PHE A 28 28.35 2.82 7.20
N ASP A 29 28.14 3.29 5.97
CA ASP A 29 27.66 4.64 5.69
C ASP A 29 26.25 4.86 6.26
N TYR A 30 25.37 3.87 6.18
CA TYR A 30 24.03 3.93 6.78
C TYR A 30 24.08 3.98 8.31
N GLU A 31 24.83 3.07 8.95
CA GLU A 31 24.81 2.92 10.42
C GLU A 31 25.66 3.98 11.14
N TYR A 32 26.81 4.35 10.57
CA TYR A 32 27.78 5.24 11.25
C TYR A 32 27.84 6.66 10.69
N ASN A 33 27.59 6.85 9.41
CA ASN A 33 27.60 8.17 8.79
C ASN A 33 26.21 8.80 8.67
N GLY A 34 25.14 8.03 8.95
CA GLY A 34 23.75 8.48 8.76
C GLY A 34 23.45 8.85 7.31
N THR A 35 24.26 8.32 6.37
CA THR A 35 24.09 8.59 4.95
C THR A 35 23.08 7.60 4.42
N PHE A 36 21.88 8.07 4.10
CA PHE A 36 20.94 7.27 3.32
C PHE A 36 21.50 7.10 1.91
N VAL A 37 22.24 6.02 1.70
CA VAL A 37 22.68 5.64 0.36
C VAL A 37 21.41 5.19 -0.37
N GLY A 38 20.84 6.08 -1.18
CA GLY A 38 19.58 5.85 -1.88
C GLY A 38 19.62 4.75 -2.95
N SER A 39 20.69 3.96 -3.00
CA SER A 39 20.82 2.78 -3.83
C SER A 39 21.91 1.87 -3.27
N SER A 40 21.60 1.03 -2.29
CA SER A 40 22.42 -0.17 -2.18
C SER A 40 22.17 -0.98 -3.45
N ASN A 41 23.24 -1.43 -4.11
CA ASN A 41 23.14 -2.37 -5.24
C ASN A 41 22.42 -3.68 -4.82
N ASP A 42 22.27 -3.92 -3.52
CA ASP A 42 21.61 -5.07 -2.92
C ASP A 42 20.12 -4.85 -2.65
N SER A 43 19.58 -3.63 -2.86
CA SER A 43 18.14 -3.40 -2.75
C SER A 43 17.39 -4.14 -3.85
N TYR A 44 16.39 -4.94 -3.48
CA TYR A 44 15.55 -5.67 -4.45
C TYR A 44 14.83 -4.73 -5.43
N TYR A 45 14.47 -3.53 -4.95
CA TYR A 45 13.93 -2.42 -5.76
C TYR A 45 14.86 -1.21 -5.64
N PRO A 46 15.92 -1.11 -6.46
CA PRO A 46 16.82 0.04 -6.42
C PRO A 46 16.08 1.36 -6.61
N TYR A 47 16.48 2.39 -5.88
CA TYR A 47 15.86 3.73 -6.00
C TYR A 47 15.89 4.26 -7.44
N SER A 48 17.00 4.04 -8.16
CA SER A 48 17.13 4.43 -9.57
C SER A 48 16.07 3.79 -10.49
N LEU A 49 15.60 2.57 -10.14
CA LEU A 49 14.54 1.88 -10.86
C LEU A 49 13.17 2.46 -10.52
N THR A 50 12.84 2.56 -9.23
CA THR A 50 11.54 3.06 -8.76
C THR A 50 11.35 4.53 -9.11
N ASN A 51 12.43 5.34 -9.06
CA ASN A 51 12.37 6.77 -9.36
C ASN A 51 12.02 7.05 -10.82
N LYS A 52 12.38 6.19 -11.76
CA LYS A 52 11.96 6.31 -13.18
C LYS A 52 10.44 6.19 -13.35
N CYS A 53 9.77 5.55 -12.41
CA CYS A 53 8.31 5.37 -12.42
C CYS A 53 7.57 6.52 -11.72
N ARG A 54 8.25 7.44 -11.04
CA ARG A 54 7.67 8.64 -10.41
C ARG A 54 7.44 9.70 -11.46
N VAL A 55 6.27 9.66 -12.09
CA VAL A 55 5.92 10.50 -13.25
C VAL A 55 4.53 11.11 -13.17
N LEU A 56 3.77 10.80 -12.12
CA LEU A 56 2.43 11.34 -11.92
C LEU A 56 2.50 12.60 -11.06
N ASP A 57 2.26 13.75 -11.65
CA ASP A 57 2.37 15.06 -10.99
C ASP A 57 1.24 15.36 -10.00
N ARG A 58 0.12 14.63 -10.10
CA ARG A 58 -1.09 14.94 -9.32
C ARG A 58 -1.75 13.68 -8.79
N CYS A 59 -2.15 13.76 -7.53
CA CYS A 59 -3.05 12.81 -6.90
C CYS A 59 -4.48 13.01 -7.44
N GLU A 60 -5.17 11.91 -7.75
CA GLU A 60 -6.61 11.93 -8.04
C GLU A 60 -7.35 11.75 -6.70
N LEU A 61 -8.14 12.74 -6.26
CA LEU A 61 -8.96 12.63 -5.05
C LEU A 61 -10.28 11.89 -5.31
N SER A 62 -10.69 11.82 -6.57
CA SER A 62 -11.84 11.06 -7.05
C SER A 62 -11.67 10.75 -8.53
N GLN A 63 -12.38 9.73 -9.00
CA GLN A 63 -12.41 9.46 -10.43
C GLN A 63 -13.15 10.56 -11.21
N PRO A 64 -12.75 10.85 -12.47
CA PRO A 64 -13.51 11.77 -13.33
C PRO A 64 -14.94 11.26 -13.58
N LYS A 65 -15.93 12.15 -13.60
CA LYS A 65 -17.37 11.81 -13.77
C LYS A 65 -17.69 10.95 -15.02
N LYS A 66 -16.85 11.03 -16.05
CA LYS A 66 -17.00 10.26 -17.31
C LYS A 66 -15.75 9.45 -17.58
N THR A 67 -15.26 8.72 -16.59
CA THR A 67 -14.13 7.82 -16.81
C THR A 67 -14.59 6.48 -17.39
N GLN A 68 -13.75 5.92 -18.29
CA GLN A 68 -13.88 4.55 -18.78
C GLN A 68 -12.85 3.62 -18.12
N TYR A 69 -12.03 4.15 -17.22
CA TYR A 69 -11.01 3.38 -16.53
C TYR A 69 -11.59 2.69 -15.31
N SER A 70 -11.08 1.51 -15.01
CA SER A 70 -11.30 0.82 -13.75
C SER A 70 -10.19 1.11 -12.75
N TYR A 71 -10.49 0.81 -11.49
CA TYR A 71 -9.59 1.06 -10.37
C TYR A 71 -9.50 -0.17 -9.48
N ILE A 72 -8.37 -0.30 -8.79
CA ILE A 72 -8.17 -1.24 -7.69
C ILE A 72 -7.79 -0.43 -6.46
N ILE A 73 -8.46 -0.68 -5.34
CA ILE A 73 -8.09 -0.11 -4.05
C ILE A 73 -7.30 -1.18 -3.29
N THR A 74 -6.14 -0.82 -2.75
CA THR A 74 -5.35 -1.73 -1.90
C THR A 74 -5.19 -1.12 -0.52
N HIS A 75 -5.22 -1.94 0.51
CA HIS A 75 -5.10 -1.49 1.88
C HIS A 75 -4.24 -2.45 2.72
N ASP A 76 -3.21 -1.89 3.34
CA ASP A 76 -2.39 -2.54 4.35
C ASP A 76 -2.84 -2.08 5.74
N VAL A 77 -3.20 -3.04 6.61
CA VAL A 77 -3.88 -2.78 7.88
C VAL A 77 -2.87 -2.68 9.01
N ALA A 78 -2.82 -1.53 9.68
CA ALA A 78 -2.07 -1.36 10.92
C ALA A 78 -2.91 -0.58 11.96
N VAL A 79 -2.82 -0.99 13.23
CA VAL A 79 -3.65 -0.41 14.32
C VAL A 79 -2.83 0.06 15.52
N SER A 80 -1.50 -0.06 15.48
CA SER A 80 -0.65 0.31 16.60
C SER A 80 -0.44 1.82 16.67
N THR A 81 -0.58 2.37 17.87
CA THR A 81 -0.30 3.79 18.17
C THR A 81 1.08 4.01 18.77
N LYS A 82 1.89 2.95 18.93
CA LYS A 82 3.23 3.05 19.52
C LYS A 82 4.16 3.81 18.58
N ALA A 83 5.02 4.66 19.16
CA ALA A 83 6.07 5.33 18.38
C ALA A 83 6.94 4.29 17.65
N GLY A 84 7.14 4.48 16.34
CA GLY A 84 7.88 3.54 15.48
C GLY A 84 7.09 2.32 15.00
N SER A 85 5.77 2.25 15.27
CA SER A 85 4.92 1.22 14.68
C SER A 85 4.54 1.54 13.23
N ASP A 86 4.16 0.49 12.48
CA ASP A 86 3.73 0.62 11.11
C ASP A 86 2.45 1.47 10.99
N ASN A 87 2.35 2.22 9.91
CA ASN A 87 1.14 2.95 9.53
C ASN A 87 0.27 2.07 8.63
N SER A 88 -1.05 2.19 8.74
CA SER A 88 -1.90 1.67 7.68
C SER A 88 -1.71 2.50 6.40
N CYS A 89 -1.77 1.84 5.26
CA CYS A 89 -1.55 2.48 3.97
C CYS A 89 -2.60 2.05 2.95
N THR A 90 -3.18 3.04 2.27
CA THR A 90 -4.17 2.82 1.20
C THR A 90 -3.65 3.39 -0.09
N HIS A 91 -3.74 2.61 -1.18
CA HIS A 91 -3.48 3.09 -2.53
C HIS A 91 -4.71 2.90 -3.41
N VAL A 92 -4.91 3.80 -4.37
CA VAL A 92 -5.82 3.60 -5.49
C VAL A 92 -5.01 3.51 -6.76
N ILE A 93 -5.20 2.42 -7.48
CA ILE A 93 -4.47 2.08 -8.70
C ILE A 93 -5.46 2.16 -9.86
N LYS A 94 -5.23 3.09 -10.78
CA LYS A 94 -5.98 3.25 -12.02
C LYS A 94 -5.42 2.29 -13.08
N LEU A 95 -6.28 1.52 -13.72
CA LEU A 95 -5.91 0.60 -14.78
C LEU A 95 -6.13 1.24 -16.14
N ILE A 96 -5.06 1.37 -16.91
CA ILE A 96 -5.10 1.93 -18.27
C ILE A 96 -4.86 0.81 -19.26
N PRO A 97 -5.88 0.39 -20.05
CA PRO A 97 -5.74 -0.73 -20.96
C PRO A 97 -4.77 -0.41 -22.10
N LYS A 98 -3.94 -1.38 -22.44
CA LYS A 98 -3.00 -1.34 -23.58
C LYS A 98 -3.54 -2.20 -24.73
N SER A 99 -3.06 -1.93 -25.93
CA SER A 99 -3.46 -2.66 -27.15
C SER A 99 -3.13 -4.16 -27.14
N ASN A 100 -2.18 -4.59 -26.30
CA ASN A 100 -1.76 -5.98 -26.13
C ASN A 100 -2.58 -6.75 -25.07
N GLY A 101 -3.66 -6.15 -24.53
CA GLY A 101 -4.50 -6.77 -23.49
C GLY A 101 -3.96 -6.68 -22.07
N THR A 102 -2.82 -6.01 -21.86
CA THR A 102 -2.29 -5.72 -20.53
C THR A 102 -2.72 -4.32 -20.05
N PHE A 103 -2.28 -3.93 -18.85
CA PHE A 103 -2.59 -2.61 -18.28
C PHE A 103 -1.33 -1.89 -17.83
N ASP A 104 -1.27 -0.59 -18.07
CA ASP A 104 -0.46 0.31 -17.26
C ASP A 104 -1.19 0.59 -15.94
N LYS A 105 -0.44 0.58 -14.84
CA LYS A 105 -0.94 0.70 -13.48
C LYS A 105 -0.48 2.05 -12.90
N HIS A 106 -1.40 2.97 -12.74
CA HIS A 106 -1.09 4.29 -12.19
C HIS A 106 -1.54 4.37 -10.74
N VAL A 107 -0.61 4.49 -9.79
CA VAL A 107 -0.92 4.74 -8.38
C VAL A 107 -1.34 6.21 -8.24
N VAL A 108 -2.63 6.47 -8.40
CA VAL A 108 -3.19 7.83 -8.50
C VAL A 108 -3.53 8.44 -7.15
N PHE A 109 -3.64 7.61 -6.10
CA PHE A 109 -3.92 8.05 -4.73
C PHE A 109 -3.13 7.22 -3.74
N THR A 110 -2.60 7.87 -2.71
CA THR A 110 -1.95 7.22 -1.57
C THR A 110 -2.32 7.97 -0.30
N ARG A 111 -2.71 7.22 0.73
CA ARG A 111 -2.97 7.77 2.07
C ARG A 111 -2.41 6.83 3.12
N THR A 112 -1.61 7.39 4.02
CA THR A 112 -1.14 6.72 5.23
C THR A 112 -1.87 7.27 6.45
N MET A 113 -2.16 6.40 7.41
CA MET A 113 -2.78 6.78 8.68
C MET A 113 -1.98 6.16 9.83
N ASN A 114 -1.58 6.97 10.77
CA ASN A 114 -0.87 6.52 11.97
C ASN A 114 -1.87 6.28 13.10
N GLY A 115 -1.89 5.07 13.65
CA GLY A 115 -2.72 4.71 14.80
C GLY A 115 -4.23 4.80 14.56
N ALA A 116 -4.68 4.78 13.31
CA ALA A 116 -6.10 4.78 12.99
C ALA A 116 -6.77 3.49 13.46
N SER A 117 -7.92 3.62 14.09
CA SER A 117 -8.77 2.47 14.45
C SER A 117 -9.27 1.75 13.20
N LEU A 118 -9.64 0.47 13.33
CA LEU A 118 -10.26 -0.28 12.23
C LEU A 118 -11.54 0.39 11.71
N LYS A 119 -12.26 1.08 12.58
CA LYS A 119 -13.47 1.82 12.21
C LYS A 119 -13.15 3.01 11.30
N GLU A 120 -12.11 3.79 11.60
CA GLU A 120 -11.66 4.90 10.75
C GLU A 120 -11.12 4.39 9.40
N GLN A 121 -10.42 3.25 9.40
CA GLN A 121 -9.96 2.60 8.18
C GLN A 121 -11.14 2.11 7.33
N ARG A 122 -12.17 1.49 7.95
CA ARG A 122 -13.42 1.12 7.29
C ARG A 122 -14.09 2.33 6.62
N GLU A 123 -14.26 3.44 7.34
CA GLU A 123 -14.89 4.65 6.79
C GLU A 123 -14.14 5.16 5.55
N LEU A 124 -12.80 5.24 5.62
CA LEU A 124 -11.98 5.63 4.48
C LEU A 124 -12.20 4.70 3.27
N LEU A 125 -12.17 3.38 3.48
CA LEU A 125 -12.32 2.41 2.38
C LEU A 125 -13.71 2.47 1.75
N ARG A 126 -14.76 2.62 2.57
CA ARG A 126 -16.13 2.78 2.10
C ARG A 126 -16.32 4.05 1.29
N GLU A 127 -15.76 5.17 1.77
CA GLU A 127 -15.81 6.45 1.06
C GLU A 127 -15.04 6.38 -0.27
N LEU A 128 -13.83 5.81 -0.26
CA LEU A 128 -13.04 5.62 -1.48
C LEU A 128 -13.80 4.78 -2.51
N LEU A 129 -14.40 3.67 -2.08
CA LEU A 129 -15.05 2.71 -2.97
C LEU A 129 -16.37 3.24 -3.55
N HIS A 130 -17.23 3.83 -2.73
CA HIS A 130 -18.58 4.15 -3.15
C HIS A 130 -18.72 5.61 -3.64
N ILE A 131 -17.92 6.52 -3.11
CA ILE A 131 -18.07 7.96 -3.38
C ILE A 131 -16.97 8.48 -4.31
N GLN A 132 -15.71 8.16 -4.02
CA GLN A 132 -14.60 8.76 -4.74
C GLN A 132 -14.23 7.97 -6.01
N PHE A 133 -14.21 6.63 -5.93
CA PHE A 133 -13.81 5.75 -7.04
C PHE A 133 -14.83 4.62 -7.29
N PRO A 134 -16.09 4.94 -7.61
CA PRO A 134 -17.15 3.93 -7.81
C PRO A 134 -16.91 2.96 -8.97
N ASN A 135 -15.93 3.21 -9.84
CA ASN A 135 -15.46 2.24 -10.84
C ASN A 135 -14.36 1.30 -10.31
N ALA A 136 -14.15 1.24 -8.98
CA ALA A 136 -13.23 0.26 -8.41
C ALA A 136 -13.81 -1.16 -8.54
N GLU A 137 -13.05 -2.07 -9.13
CA GLU A 137 -13.45 -3.45 -9.37
C GLU A 137 -13.04 -4.39 -8.25
N LYS A 138 -12.04 -4.00 -7.44
CA LYS A 138 -11.53 -4.78 -6.32
C LYS A 138 -11.04 -3.90 -5.19
N LEU A 139 -11.28 -4.38 -3.97
CA LEU A 139 -10.67 -3.91 -2.73
C LEU A 139 -9.76 -5.02 -2.20
N VAL A 140 -8.45 -4.83 -2.29
CA VAL A 140 -7.44 -5.82 -1.88
C VAL A 140 -6.94 -5.48 -0.47
N ILE A 141 -7.02 -6.44 0.47
CA ILE A 141 -6.67 -6.24 1.88
C ILE A 141 -5.73 -7.37 2.33
N ASP A 142 -4.64 -7.04 3.06
CA ASP A 142 -3.91 -8.08 3.81
C ASP A 142 -4.77 -8.51 5.01
N VAL A 143 -5.27 -9.75 4.96
CA VAL A 143 -6.21 -10.30 5.93
C VAL A 143 -5.53 -10.97 7.13
N ARG A 144 -4.22 -10.81 7.31
CA ARG A 144 -3.53 -11.30 8.51
C ARG A 144 -3.82 -10.40 9.71
N SER A 145 -3.81 -10.99 10.90
CA SER A 145 -3.91 -10.26 12.18
C SER A 145 -5.09 -9.26 12.22
N ALA A 146 -4.81 -7.98 12.23
CA ALA A 146 -5.80 -6.91 12.27
C ALA A 146 -6.72 -6.87 11.04
N GLY A 147 -6.29 -7.42 9.90
CA GLY A 147 -7.09 -7.49 8.67
C GLY A 147 -8.39 -8.26 8.82
N GLN A 148 -8.41 -9.34 9.63
CA GLN A 148 -9.64 -10.09 9.92
C GLN A 148 -10.69 -9.21 10.65
N GLY A 149 -10.24 -8.37 11.59
CA GLY A 149 -11.13 -7.43 12.27
C GLY A 149 -11.70 -6.36 11.34
N LEU A 150 -10.92 -5.93 10.35
CA LEU A 150 -11.41 -4.98 9.34
C LEU A 150 -12.44 -5.61 8.41
N LEU A 151 -12.22 -6.88 7.98
CA LEU A 151 -13.21 -7.62 7.17
C LEU A 151 -14.57 -7.68 7.88
N SER A 152 -14.59 -8.07 9.15
CA SER A 152 -15.85 -8.14 9.92
C SER A 152 -16.60 -6.80 9.97
N LEU A 153 -15.87 -5.68 10.02
CA LEU A 153 -16.50 -4.36 9.95
C LEU A 153 -16.99 -4.00 8.55
N LEU A 154 -16.33 -4.46 7.49
CA LEU A 154 -16.75 -4.26 6.10
C LEU A 154 -17.97 -5.10 5.72
N GLU A 155 -18.24 -6.22 6.41
CA GLU A 155 -19.43 -7.04 6.27
C GLU A 155 -20.71 -6.39 6.85
N GLU A 156 -20.57 -5.28 7.57
CA GLU A 156 -21.73 -4.50 8.01
C GLU A 156 -22.22 -3.55 6.90
N PRO A 157 -23.55 -3.34 6.75
CA PRO A 157 -24.07 -2.28 5.88
C PRO A 157 -23.48 -0.92 6.23
N TRP A 158 -23.39 -0.04 5.26
CA TRP A 158 -22.84 1.30 5.45
C TRP A 158 -23.81 2.36 4.92
N SER A 159 -23.99 3.43 5.70
CA SER A 159 -24.80 4.58 5.29
C SER A 159 -23.93 5.83 5.19
N TYR A 160 -24.14 6.57 4.13
CA TYR A 160 -23.45 7.82 3.84
C TYR A 160 -24.43 8.97 3.71
N ARG A 161 -24.12 10.10 4.34
CA ARG A 161 -24.92 11.32 4.17
C ARG A 161 -24.25 12.22 3.15
N ASN A 162 -24.86 12.37 2.00
CA ASN A 162 -24.34 13.20 0.91
C ASN A 162 -24.43 14.72 1.23
N GLU A 163 -23.86 15.54 0.36
CA GLU A 163 -23.83 17.01 0.52
C GLU A 163 -25.24 17.66 0.55
N LYS A 164 -26.25 16.99 0.03
CA LYS A 164 -27.66 17.44 0.09
C LYS A 164 -28.36 17.05 1.39
N GLY A 165 -27.68 16.30 2.27
CA GLY A 165 -28.24 15.79 3.51
C GLY A 165 -29.05 14.49 3.35
N GLU A 166 -29.09 13.89 2.15
CA GLU A 166 -29.76 12.62 1.87
C GLU A 166 -28.89 11.47 2.37
N VAL A 167 -29.53 10.42 2.88
CA VAL A 167 -28.86 9.21 3.36
C VAL A 167 -28.89 8.17 2.25
N GLU A 168 -27.74 7.70 1.85
CA GLU A 168 -27.54 6.62 0.89
C GLU A 168 -27.08 5.37 1.64
N GLU A 169 -27.70 4.22 1.34
CA GLU A 169 -27.38 2.93 1.97
C GLU A 169 -26.57 2.06 1.00
N TYR A 170 -25.51 1.48 1.49
CA TYR A 170 -24.62 0.60 0.74
C TYR A 170 -24.56 -0.78 1.35
N PRO A 171 -24.51 -1.84 0.53
CA PRO A 171 -24.53 -3.23 1.02
C PRO A 171 -23.27 -3.60 1.80
N PRO A 172 -23.31 -4.72 2.55
CA PRO A 172 -22.12 -5.37 3.06
C PRO A 172 -21.09 -5.62 1.95
N LEU A 173 -19.78 -5.51 2.27
CA LEU A 173 -18.71 -5.95 1.38
C LEU A 173 -18.16 -7.29 1.90
N ILE A 174 -18.00 -8.25 0.99
CA ILE A 174 -17.53 -9.60 1.33
C ILE A 174 -16.37 -10.01 0.42
N GLN A 175 -15.67 -11.06 0.81
CA GLN A 175 -14.62 -11.64 -0.02
C GLN A 175 -15.21 -12.31 -1.26
N ASP A 176 -14.54 -12.15 -2.40
CA ASP A 176 -15.01 -12.62 -3.71
C ASP A 176 -14.87 -14.14 -3.91
N ASP A 177 -14.27 -14.85 -2.95
CA ASP A 177 -14.13 -16.31 -2.91
C ASP A 177 -14.85 -16.96 -1.71
N ASP A 178 -15.61 -16.20 -0.92
CA ASP A 178 -16.39 -16.69 0.22
C ASP A 178 -17.82 -17.08 -0.22
N GLU A 179 -17.94 -18.29 -0.79
CA GLU A 179 -19.23 -18.83 -1.24
C GLU A 179 -20.26 -19.00 -0.11
N GLU A 180 -19.83 -19.25 1.12
CA GLU A 180 -20.74 -19.44 2.27
C GLU A 180 -21.39 -18.11 2.65
N THR A 181 -20.59 -17.06 2.77
CA THR A 181 -21.11 -15.71 3.07
C THR A 181 -21.97 -15.19 1.92
N MET A 182 -21.62 -15.45 0.66
CA MET A 182 -22.46 -15.09 -0.51
C MET A 182 -23.86 -15.72 -0.44
N ARG A 183 -23.99 -16.96 0.05
CA ARG A 183 -25.29 -17.62 0.20
C ARG A 183 -26.13 -17.04 1.34
N THR A 184 -25.48 -16.63 2.43
CA THR A 184 -26.15 -16.09 3.63
C THR A 184 -26.47 -14.60 3.50
N LEU A 185 -25.70 -13.85 2.73
CA LEU A 185 -25.85 -12.43 2.46
C LEU A 185 -26.00 -12.16 0.94
N PRO A 186 -27.12 -12.50 0.33
CA PRO A 186 -27.28 -12.46 -1.14
C PRO A 186 -27.22 -11.05 -1.75
N ASN A 187 -27.37 -10.01 -0.93
CA ASN A 187 -27.27 -8.61 -1.36
C ASN A 187 -25.88 -7.99 -1.08
N ALA A 188 -24.92 -8.76 -0.55
CA ALA A 188 -23.58 -8.28 -0.31
C ALA A 188 -22.80 -8.15 -1.63
N ASP A 189 -21.85 -7.20 -1.65
CA ASP A 189 -20.98 -6.95 -2.79
C ASP A 189 -19.67 -7.77 -2.63
N PRO A 190 -19.40 -8.79 -3.50
CA PRO A 190 -18.21 -9.64 -3.42
C PRO A 190 -16.99 -8.96 -4.06
N ILE A 191 -16.63 -7.79 -3.57
CA ILE A 191 -15.56 -6.96 -4.12
C ILE A 191 -14.21 -7.14 -3.42
N ILE A 192 -14.20 -7.71 -2.21
CA ILE A 192 -12.96 -7.85 -1.42
C ILE A 192 -12.15 -9.05 -1.91
N ARG A 193 -10.87 -8.81 -2.20
CA ARG A 193 -9.85 -9.84 -2.33
C ARG A 193 -8.93 -9.83 -1.11
N GLY A 194 -9.12 -10.80 -0.22
CA GLY A 194 -8.20 -11.05 0.89
C GLY A 194 -6.89 -11.66 0.41
N ILE A 195 -5.76 -11.12 0.83
CA ILE A 195 -4.45 -11.69 0.56
C ILE A 195 -3.73 -12.00 1.87
N GLN A 196 -2.82 -12.97 1.80
CA GLN A 196 -1.86 -13.24 2.88
C GLN A 196 -0.45 -13.18 2.28
N ALA A 197 0.34 -12.20 2.69
CA ALA A 197 1.71 -12.04 2.20
C ALA A 197 2.64 -13.11 2.80
N THR A 198 2.42 -14.39 2.41
CA THR A 198 3.29 -15.52 2.76
C THR A 198 4.60 -15.47 1.97
N ALA A 199 5.59 -16.29 2.36
CA ALA A 199 6.85 -16.41 1.62
C ALA A 199 6.61 -16.80 0.15
N ASP A 200 5.68 -17.73 -0.11
CA ASP A 200 5.33 -18.20 -1.46
C ASP A 200 4.66 -17.08 -2.27
N PHE A 201 3.73 -16.34 -1.65
CA PHE A 201 3.12 -15.16 -2.26
C PHE A 201 4.21 -14.15 -2.66
N ASN A 202 5.09 -13.80 -1.72
CA ASN A 202 6.14 -12.83 -1.94
C ASN A 202 7.13 -13.28 -3.03
N SER A 203 7.49 -14.59 -3.06
CA SER A 203 8.39 -15.14 -4.08
C SER A 203 7.82 -15.05 -5.51
N THR A 204 6.49 -15.06 -5.63
CA THR A 204 5.79 -14.93 -6.92
C THR A 204 5.63 -13.46 -7.32
N TYR A 205 5.18 -12.61 -6.40
CA TYR A 205 4.73 -11.27 -6.74
C TYR A 205 5.82 -10.19 -6.67
N TYR A 206 6.89 -10.39 -5.89
CA TYR A 206 8.02 -9.45 -5.90
C TYR A 206 8.74 -9.39 -7.26
N PRO A 207 9.05 -10.52 -7.94
CA PRO A 207 9.60 -10.47 -9.29
C PRO A 207 8.66 -9.81 -10.29
N TYR A 208 7.35 -10.08 -10.20
CA TYR A 208 6.36 -9.44 -11.05
C TYR A 208 6.31 -7.91 -10.82
N MET A 209 6.32 -7.46 -9.58
CA MET A 209 6.36 -6.03 -9.28
C MET A 209 7.66 -5.40 -9.79
N LYS A 210 8.80 -6.11 -9.68
CA LYS A 210 10.08 -5.65 -10.24
C LYS A 210 10.00 -5.47 -11.76
N SER A 211 9.41 -6.42 -12.48
CA SER A 211 9.21 -6.31 -13.93
C SER A 211 8.33 -5.10 -14.29
N CYS A 212 7.30 -4.79 -13.47
CA CYS A 212 6.47 -3.61 -13.68
C CYS A 212 7.24 -2.28 -13.49
N PHE A 213 8.29 -2.26 -12.66
CA PHE A 213 9.19 -1.11 -12.58
C PHE A 213 10.15 -1.07 -13.77
N GLU A 214 10.68 -2.22 -14.21
CA GLU A 214 11.64 -2.33 -15.31
C GLU A 214 11.02 -1.91 -16.64
N ASP A 215 9.82 -2.37 -16.94
CA ASP A 215 9.06 -2.01 -18.15
C ASP A 215 8.26 -0.71 -18.01
N GLN A 216 8.34 -0.08 -16.84
CA GLN A 216 7.63 1.16 -16.51
C GLN A 216 6.10 1.09 -16.69
N SER A 217 5.51 -0.10 -16.59
CA SER A 217 4.04 -0.26 -16.58
C SER A 217 3.40 0.13 -15.24
N LEU A 218 4.20 0.33 -14.18
CA LEU A 218 3.78 0.91 -12.91
C LEU A 218 4.22 2.37 -12.84
N LYS A 219 3.27 3.29 -12.67
CA LYS A 219 3.52 4.73 -12.50
C LYS A 219 3.19 5.16 -11.09
N LEU A 220 4.06 5.96 -10.50
CA LEU A 220 3.95 6.46 -9.13
C LEU A 220 3.81 7.98 -9.11
N LEU A 221 3.24 8.49 -8.01
CA LEU A 221 3.23 9.91 -7.69
C LEU A 221 4.66 10.42 -7.42
N VAL A 222 4.94 11.65 -7.83
CA VAL A 222 6.22 12.35 -7.61
C VAL A 222 6.44 12.66 -6.15
#